data_ad74c0cd271addc24a1713aee43ea73f
#
_entry.id   ad74c0cd271addc24a1713aee43ea73f
#
_cell.length_a   1.000
_cell.length_b   1.000
_cell.length_c   1.000
_cell.angle_alpha   90.00
_cell.angle_beta   90.00
_cell.angle_gamma   90.00
#
_symmetry.space_group_name_H-M   'P 1'
#
loop_
_entity.id
_entity.type
_entity.pdbx_description
1 polymer ?
#
loop_
_entity_poly.entity_id
_entity_poly.type
_entity_poly.pdbx_seq_one_letter_code
_entity_poly.pdbx_strand_id
1 'polypeptide(L)'
;MQQFELTHEFLSQLEELIDAGNKTEVSKQIAGLHPADIAEILEELNNERAQFVFLLLDNEKAGDVLAEIDEEERVHFIESFPAETIARRFIDNMDSDDAADLVASMPNEQQHEVLSHMEDLEQAGDIVDLLHYDEDTAGGLMAKELVMVNENWTVLTCLREVSRQAENLDEIYNIYVVDDDNKLKGRLSLKKIITAPTSAKISNLYYPDIISVKTDEPAESVALIMQKYDLVAIPVIDQVGRLFCEITIDVLVDS
;
A
#
# COMPACT_ATOMS: atom_id res chain seq x y z
N MET A 1 -19.49 -11.43 -8.24
CA MET A 1 -19.38 -10.24 -9.09
C MET A 1 -19.45 -10.70 -10.55
N GLN A 2 -20.11 -9.96 -11.41
CA GLN A 2 -20.07 -10.23 -12.85
C GLN A 2 -18.73 -9.60 -13.32
N GLN A 3 -17.86 -10.37 -13.94
CA GLN A 3 -16.59 -9.89 -14.47
C GLN A 3 -16.89 -8.80 -15.50
N PHE A 4 -16.28 -7.62 -15.37
CA PHE A 4 -16.35 -6.57 -16.36
C PHE A 4 -15.58 -7.03 -17.61
N GLU A 5 -16.06 -6.71 -18.78
CA GLU A 5 -15.39 -6.97 -20.05
C GLU A 5 -15.39 -5.67 -20.85
N LEU A 6 -14.20 -5.14 -21.10
CA LEU A 6 -14.02 -3.92 -21.87
C LEU A 6 -14.38 -4.19 -23.36
N THR A 7 -15.50 -3.65 -23.78
CA THR A 7 -15.97 -3.79 -25.17
C THR A 7 -15.74 -2.50 -25.94
N HIS A 8 -15.51 -2.62 -27.25
CA HIS A 8 -15.38 -1.47 -28.15
C HIS A 8 -16.64 -0.55 -28.09
N GLU A 9 -17.81 -1.10 -27.86
CA GLU A 9 -19.05 -0.33 -27.73
C GLU A 9 -19.05 0.51 -26.46
N PHE A 10 -18.62 -0.05 -25.32
CA PHE A 10 -18.47 0.67 -24.06
C PHE A 10 -17.44 1.80 -24.20
N LEU A 11 -16.28 1.51 -24.78
CA LEU A 11 -15.21 2.49 -24.96
C LEU A 11 -15.68 3.67 -25.83
N SER A 12 -16.32 3.39 -26.98
CA SER A 12 -16.86 4.44 -27.87
C SER A 12 -17.90 5.32 -27.18
N GLN A 13 -18.80 4.73 -26.38
CA GLN A 13 -19.77 5.51 -25.61
C GLN A 13 -19.13 6.38 -24.55
N LEU A 14 -18.10 5.85 -23.88
CA LEU A 14 -17.34 6.59 -22.87
C LEU A 14 -16.62 7.78 -23.50
N GLU A 15 -15.95 7.57 -24.65
CA GLU A 15 -15.28 8.63 -25.42
C GLU A 15 -16.23 9.75 -25.83
N GLU A 16 -17.43 9.41 -26.32
CA GLU A 16 -18.45 10.41 -26.67
C GLU A 16 -18.87 11.25 -25.45
N LEU A 17 -19.01 10.64 -24.29
CA LEU A 17 -19.35 11.34 -23.05
C LEU A 17 -18.20 12.24 -22.56
N ILE A 18 -16.96 11.80 -22.70
CA ILE A 18 -15.76 12.58 -22.36
C ILE A 18 -15.65 13.79 -23.27
N ASP A 19 -15.78 13.60 -24.58
CA ASP A 19 -15.72 14.66 -25.58
C ASP A 19 -16.85 15.69 -25.41
N ALA A 20 -18.01 15.24 -24.90
CA ALA A 20 -19.12 16.12 -24.52
C ALA A 20 -18.91 16.82 -23.15
N GLY A 21 -17.83 16.50 -22.42
CA GLY A 21 -17.55 17.05 -21.08
C GLY A 21 -18.56 16.61 -20.01
N ASN A 22 -19.26 15.49 -20.21
CA ASN A 22 -20.32 15.01 -19.32
C ASN A 22 -19.75 14.26 -18.10
N LYS A 23 -19.13 15.01 -17.17
CA LYS A 23 -18.51 14.49 -15.94
C LYS A 23 -19.43 13.55 -15.16
N THR A 24 -20.71 13.91 -15.02
CA THR A 24 -21.65 13.14 -14.21
C THR A 24 -21.91 11.75 -14.77
N GLU A 25 -22.07 11.63 -16.09
CA GLU A 25 -22.36 10.34 -16.71
C GLU A 25 -21.12 9.47 -16.81
N VAL A 26 -19.94 10.07 -17.08
CA VAL A 26 -18.65 9.37 -17.01
C VAL A 26 -18.43 8.81 -15.60
N SER A 27 -18.56 9.63 -14.56
CA SER A 27 -18.41 9.16 -13.17
C SER A 27 -19.34 8.01 -12.81
N LYS A 28 -20.59 8.00 -13.32
CA LYS A 28 -21.52 6.89 -13.08
C LYS A 28 -21.09 5.59 -13.76
N GLN A 29 -20.53 5.68 -14.97
CA GLN A 29 -20.09 4.49 -15.69
C GLN A 29 -18.88 3.81 -15.00
N ILE A 30 -17.98 4.59 -14.43
CA ILE A 30 -16.76 4.07 -13.79
C ILE A 30 -16.91 3.78 -12.29
N ALA A 31 -17.92 4.35 -11.61
CA ALA A 31 -18.05 4.30 -10.14
C ALA A 31 -18.08 2.88 -9.55
N GLY A 32 -18.64 1.91 -10.28
CA GLY A 32 -18.78 0.52 -9.81
C GLY A 32 -17.72 -0.45 -10.33
N LEU A 33 -16.75 0.03 -11.12
CA LEU A 33 -15.71 -0.80 -11.71
C LEU A 33 -14.57 -1.05 -10.69
N HIS A 34 -13.91 -2.19 -10.87
CA HIS A 34 -12.67 -2.50 -10.12
C HIS A 34 -11.54 -1.58 -10.60
N PRO A 35 -10.55 -1.24 -9.74
CA PRO A 35 -9.37 -0.46 -10.15
C PRO A 35 -8.68 -1.00 -11.41
N ALA A 36 -8.42 -2.30 -11.49
CA ALA A 36 -7.83 -2.94 -12.66
C ALA A 36 -8.65 -2.73 -13.95
N ASP A 37 -9.99 -2.79 -13.86
CA ASP A 37 -10.86 -2.53 -15.04
C ASP A 37 -10.75 -1.06 -15.48
N ILE A 38 -10.56 -0.13 -14.55
CA ILE A 38 -10.37 1.29 -14.84
C ILE A 38 -9.00 1.53 -15.45
N ALA A 39 -7.95 0.89 -14.96
CA ALA A 39 -6.61 0.96 -15.53
C ALA A 39 -6.62 0.52 -17.00
N GLU A 40 -7.24 -0.63 -17.32
CA GLU A 40 -7.44 -1.11 -18.69
C GLU A 40 -8.17 -0.07 -19.58
N ILE A 41 -9.17 0.62 -19.04
CA ILE A 41 -9.86 1.71 -19.75
C ILE A 41 -8.92 2.89 -20.03
N LEU A 42 -8.10 3.28 -19.04
CA LEU A 42 -7.15 4.40 -19.20
C LEU A 42 -6.10 4.14 -20.26
N GLU A 43 -5.59 2.91 -20.35
CA GLU A 43 -4.61 2.47 -21.36
C GLU A 43 -5.17 2.56 -22.79
N GLU A 44 -6.44 2.23 -22.99
CA GLU A 44 -7.10 2.31 -24.30
C GLU A 44 -7.48 3.74 -24.72
N LEU A 45 -7.49 4.70 -23.79
CA LEU A 45 -7.79 6.11 -24.06
C LEU A 45 -6.52 6.89 -24.45
N ASN A 46 -6.68 7.98 -25.21
CA ASN A 46 -5.58 8.94 -25.36
C ASN A 46 -5.36 9.72 -24.05
N ASN A 47 -4.15 10.30 -23.88
CA ASN A 47 -3.74 10.98 -22.65
C ASN A 47 -4.75 12.02 -22.15
N GLU A 48 -5.35 12.85 -23.01
CA GLU A 48 -6.29 13.89 -22.58
C GLU A 48 -7.58 13.29 -22.01
N ARG A 49 -8.09 12.23 -22.63
CA ARG A 49 -9.30 11.53 -22.17
C ARG A 49 -9.01 10.71 -20.91
N ALA A 50 -7.86 10.04 -20.85
CA ALA A 50 -7.41 9.31 -19.68
C ALA A 50 -7.30 10.23 -18.45
N GLN A 51 -6.66 11.38 -18.59
CA GLN A 51 -6.59 12.41 -17.54
C GLN A 51 -7.99 12.89 -17.11
N PHE A 52 -8.89 13.12 -18.06
CA PHE A 52 -10.26 13.53 -17.74
C PHE A 52 -10.98 12.49 -16.87
N VAL A 53 -10.88 11.20 -17.23
CA VAL A 53 -11.46 10.09 -16.44
C VAL A 53 -10.81 10.02 -15.06
N PHE A 54 -9.50 10.03 -15.02
CA PHE A 54 -8.72 9.89 -13.80
C PHE A 54 -9.01 11.00 -12.77
N LEU A 55 -9.14 12.25 -13.21
CA LEU A 55 -9.49 13.38 -12.36
C LEU A 55 -10.93 13.34 -11.80
N LEU A 56 -11.77 12.41 -12.28
CA LEU A 56 -13.12 12.18 -11.75
C LEU A 56 -13.16 11.12 -10.64
N LEU A 57 -12.08 10.35 -10.46
CA LEU A 57 -11.95 9.39 -9.37
C LEU A 57 -11.79 10.12 -8.03
N ASP A 58 -12.27 9.51 -6.94
CA ASP A 58 -11.88 9.94 -5.61
C ASP A 58 -10.42 9.57 -5.31
N ASN A 59 -9.86 10.07 -4.24
CA ASN A 59 -8.42 9.93 -3.96
C ASN A 59 -8.01 8.47 -3.72
N GLU A 60 -8.81 7.73 -2.94
CA GLU A 60 -8.56 6.32 -2.63
C GLU A 60 -8.54 5.48 -3.92
N LYS A 61 -9.61 5.56 -4.70
CA LYS A 61 -9.73 4.81 -5.95
C LYS A 61 -8.69 5.22 -7.02
N ALA A 62 -8.26 6.47 -7.01
CA ALA A 62 -7.21 6.94 -7.92
C ALA A 62 -5.85 6.33 -7.58
N GLY A 63 -5.52 6.17 -6.30
CA GLY A 63 -4.33 5.47 -5.84
C GLY A 63 -4.34 4.00 -6.30
N ASP A 64 -5.42 3.27 -6.00
CA ASP A 64 -5.59 1.88 -6.41
C ASP A 64 -5.44 1.69 -7.93
N VAL A 65 -6.01 2.59 -8.73
CA VAL A 65 -5.90 2.53 -10.20
C VAL A 65 -4.48 2.76 -10.67
N LEU A 66 -3.73 3.65 -10.01
CA LEU A 66 -2.32 3.87 -10.37
C LEU A 66 -1.44 2.67 -10.07
N ALA A 67 -1.71 1.95 -8.98
CA ALA A 67 -0.98 0.74 -8.63
C ALA A 67 -1.16 -0.38 -9.69
N GLU A 68 -2.32 -0.42 -10.38
CA GLU A 68 -2.64 -1.41 -11.41
C GLU A 68 -2.03 -1.09 -12.80
N ILE A 69 -1.46 0.10 -13.01
CA ILE A 69 -0.86 0.51 -14.30
C ILE A 69 0.61 0.06 -14.35
N ASP A 70 1.03 -0.55 -15.47
CA ASP A 70 2.43 -0.92 -15.71
C ASP A 70 3.39 0.25 -15.48
N GLU A 71 4.55 -0.02 -14.89
CA GLU A 71 5.52 0.99 -14.44
C GLU A 71 5.91 2.00 -15.53
N GLU A 72 6.25 1.53 -16.76
CA GLU A 72 6.63 2.40 -17.87
C GLU A 72 5.49 3.34 -18.29
N GLU A 73 4.25 2.84 -18.32
CA GLU A 73 3.06 3.60 -18.69
C GLU A 73 2.64 4.58 -17.59
N ARG A 74 2.78 4.17 -16.34
CA ARG A 74 2.52 4.97 -15.14
C ARG A 74 3.38 6.23 -15.10
N VAL A 75 4.69 6.10 -15.32
CA VAL A 75 5.63 7.25 -15.40
C VAL A 75 5.18 8.23 -16.46
N HIS A 76 4.89 7.74 -17.68
CA HIS A 76 4.47 8.59 -18.79
C HIS A 76 3.13 9.30 -18.53
N PHE A 77 2.20 8.63 -17.87
CA PHE A 77 0.92 9.19 -17.48
C PHE A 77 1.08 10.30 -16.42
N ILE A 78 1.94 10.06 -15.42
CA ILE A 78 2.19 11.00 -14.31
C ILE A 78 2.93 12.25 -14.76
N GLU A 79 3.87 12.17 -15.72
CA GLU A 79 4.61 13.32 -16.23
C GLU A 79 3.71 14.48 -16.69
N SER A 80 2.48 14.17 -17.03
CA SER A 80 1.49 15.14 -17.49
C SER A 80 0.77 15.91 -16.38
N PHE A 81 0.89 15.48 -15.09
CA PHE A 81 0.24 16.14 -13.96
C PHE A 81 1.19 17.04 -13.17
N PRO A 82 0.68 18.14 -12.57
CA PRO A 82 1.47 18.93 -11.60
C PRO A 82 1.84 18.10 -10.36
N ALA A 83 3.06 18.27 -9.84
CA ALA A 83 3.55 17.57 -8.65
C ALA A 83 2.61 17.66 -7.43
N GLU A 84 1.98 18.83 -7.22
CA GLU A 84 0.98 19.01 -6.16
C GLU A 84 -0.24 18.07 -6.33
N THR A 85 -0.68 17.85 -7.57
CA THR A 85 -1.80 16.93 -7.86
C THR A 85 -1.39 15.49 -7.61
N ILE A 86 -0.18 15.11 -7.99
CA ILE A 86 0.36 13.76 -7.75
C ILE A 86 0.42 13.50 -6.24
N ALA A 87 1.07 14.37 -5.48
CA ALA A 87 1.24 14.21 -4.04
C ALA A 87 -0.11 14.05 -3.32
N ARG A 88 -0.96 15.09 -3.42
CA ARG A 88 -2.17 15.19 -2.60
C ARG A 88 -3.31 14.29 -3.02
N ARG A 89 -3.38 13.95 -4.31
CA ARG A 89 -4.51 13.17 -4.82
C ARG A 89 -4.22 11.68 -4.89
N PHE A 90 -2.94 11.31 -5.01
CA PHE A 90 -2.59 9.93 -5.30
C PHE A 90 -1.66 9.36 -4.23
N ILE A 91 -0.48 9.92 -4.08
CA ILE A 91 0.53 9.37 -3.16
C ILE A 91 0.08 9.38 -1.70
N ASP A 92 -0.58 10.43 -1.22
CA ASP A 92 -1.11 10.52 0.16
C ASP A 92 -2.17 9.42 0.48
N ASN A 93 -2.62 8.63 -0.51
CA ASN A 93 -3.64 7.58 -0.34
C ASN A 93 -3.15 6.20 -0.84
N MET A 94 -1.88 6.05 -1.17
CA MET A 94 -1.25 4.77 -1.54
C MET A 94 -0.54 4.16 -0.33
N ASP A 95 -0.37 2.85 -0.33
CA ASP A 95 0.54 2.20 0.61
C ASP A 95 1.97 2.66 0.38
N SER A 96 2.81 2.61 1.40
CA SER A 96 4.12 3.26 1.37
C SER A 96 5.10 2.63 0.39
N ASP A 97 5.00 1.32 0.14
CA ASP A 97 5.77 0.59 -0.88
C ASP A 97 5.38 1.02 -2.29
N ASP A 98 4.10 0.96 -2.66
CA ASP A 98 3.57 1.43 -3.95
C ASP A 98 3.91 2.91 -4.19
N ALA A 99 3.77 3.74 -3.15
CA ALA A 99 4.12 5.15 -3.22
C ALA A 99 5.63 5.36 -3.43
N ALA A 100 6.48 4.54 -2.79
CA ALA A 100 7.94 4.60 -2.95
C ALA A 100 8.35 4.18 -4.36
N ASP A 101 7.77 3.10 -4.90
CA ASP A 101 8.04 2.63 -6.26
C ASP A 101 7.63 3.68 -7.31
N LEU A 102 6.43 4.27 -7.12
CA LEU A 102 5.97 5.34 -7.97
C LEU A 102 6.90 6.55 -7.93
N VAL A 103 7.35 6.97 -6.75
CA VAL A 103 8.30 8.09 -6.61
C VAL A 103 9.66 7.72 -7.17
N ALA A 104 10.14 6.48 -6.98
CA ALA A 104 11.42 6.00 -7.53
C ALA A 104 11.46 6.06 -9.06
N SER A 105 10.34 5.79 -9.73
CA SER A 105 10.23 5.86 -11.19
C SER A 105 10.37 7.27 -11.78
N MET A 106 10.19 8.32 -10.97
CA MET A 106 10.26 9.72 -11.42
C MET A 106 11.70 10.26 -11.47
N PRO A 107 11.98 11.30 -12.32
CA PRO A 107 13.24 12.03 -12.25
C PRO A 107 13.48 12.67 -10.87
N ASN A 108 14.72 12.68 -10.38
CA ASN A 108 15.10 13.19 -9.05
C ASN A 108 14.52 14.57 -8.69
N GLU A 109 14.39 15.47 -9.65
CA GLU A 109 13.84 16.82 -9.44
C GLU A 109 12.34 16.75 -9.12
N GLN A 110 11.62 15.89 -9.81
CA GLN A 110 10.19 15.67 -9.61
C GLN A 110 9.90 14.91 -8.30
N GLN A 111 10.75 13.92 -7.94
CA GLN A 111 10.64 13.24 -6.63
C GLN A 111 10.62 14.26 -5.48
N HIS A 112 11.60 15.17 -5.46
CA HIS A 112 11.69 16.20 -4.41
C HIS A 112 10.48 17.13 -4.42
N GLU A 113 9.98 17.52 -5.59
CA GLU A 113 8.83 18.39 -5.72
C GLU A 113 7.55 17.70 -5.20
N VAL A 114 7.31 16.45 -5.60
CA VAL A 114 6.16 15.65 -5.15
C VAL A 114 6.18 15.47 -3.63
N LEU A 115 7.29 14.98 -3.07
CA LEU A 115 7.43 14.79 -1.62
C LEU A 115 7.22 16.08 -0.82
N SER A 116 7.62 17.24 -1.39
CA SER A 116 7.42 18.54 -0.74
C SER A 116 5.96 19.00 -0.67
N HIS A 117 5.09 18.44 -1.52
CA HIS A 117 3.66 18.75 -1.59
C HIS A 117 2.77 17.79 -0.82
N MET A 118 3.31 16.70 -0.27
CA MET A 118 2.55 15.76 0.55
C MET A 118 2.00 16.43 1.81
N GLU A 119 0.76 16.09 2.15
CA GLU A 119 0.10 16.59 3.36
C GLU A 119 0.47 15.75 4.58
N ASP A 120 0.64 14.43 4.39
CA ASP A 120 1.10 13.50 5.43
C ASP A 120 2.63 13.47 5.50
N LEU A 121 3.18 14.16 6.51
CA LEU A 121 4.64 14.23 6.72
C LEU A 121 5.22 12.91 7.27
N GLU A 122 4.42 12.07 7.93
CA GLU A 122 4.83 10.77 8.42
C GLU A 122 5.02 9.83 7.22
N GLN A 123 4.03 9.75 6.35
CA GLN A 123 4.11 8.96 5.12
C GLN A 123 5.23 9.47 4.18
N ALA A 124 5.40 10.78 4.02
CA ALA A 124 6.51 11.33 3.25
C ALA A 124 7.87 10.88 3.80
N GLY A 125 8.02 10.81 5.14
CA GLY A 125 9.21 10.28 5.80
C GLY A 125 9.40 8.78 5.54
N ASP A 126 8.34 8.00 5.58
CA ASP A 126 8.35 6.56 5.31
C ASP A 126 8.77 6.26 3.87
N ILE A 127 8.22 6.98 2.89
CA ILE A 127 8.62 6.87 1.48
C ILE A 127 10.12 7.20 1.31
N VAL A 128 10.60 8.29 1.91
CA VAL A 128 12.03 8.66 1.84
C VAL A 128 12.92 7.57 2.45
N ASP A 129 12.49 6.93 3.53
CA ASP A 129 13.21 5.80 4.14
C ASP A 129 13.27 4.60 3.18
N LEU A 130 12.16 4.26 2.52
CA LEU A 130 12.06 3.13 1.58
C LEU A 130 12.91 3.34 0.34
N LEU A 131 12.97 4.54 -0.23
CA LEU A 131 13.79 4.90 -1.38
C LEU A 131 15.32 4.66 -1.19
N HIS A 132 15.75 4.35 0.03
CA HIS A 132 17.17 4.04 0.31
C HIS A 132 17.52 2.55 0.17
N TYR A 133 16.54 1.68 -0.02
CA TYR A 133 16.76 0.25 -0.18
C TYR A 133 16.84 -0.15 -1.64
N ASP A 134 17.49 -1.28 -1.89
CA ASP A 134 17.61 -1.90 -3.20
C ASP A 134 16.31 -2.65 -3.51
N GLU A 135 15.72 -2.43 -4.68
CA GLU A 135 14.46 -3.03 -5.12
C GLU A 135 14.48 -4.57 -5.08
N ASP A 136 15.64 -5.19 -5.33
CA ASP A 136 15.83 -6.64 -5.28
C ASP A 136 15.98 -7.21 -3.86
N THR A 137 15.66 -6.45 -2.82
CA THR A 137 15.77 -6.87 -1.42
C THR A 137 14.46 -6.75 -0.65
N ALA A 138 14.39 -7.41 0.52
CA ALA A 138 13.26 -7.24 1.44
C ALA A 138 13.00 -5.76 1.80
N GLY A 139 14.04 -4.94 1.80
CA GLY A 139 13.94 -3.50 2.04
C GLY A 139 13.23 -2.74 0.94
N GLY A 140 13.35 -3.18 -0.32
CA GLY A 140 12.64 -2.60 -1.46
C GLY A 140 11.18 -3.07 -1.56
N LEU A 141 10.87 -4.25 -1.02
CA LEU A 141 9.52 -4.84 -1.08
C LEU A 141 8.65 -4.55 0.16
N MET A 142 9.18 -3.88 1.17
CA MET A 142 8.51 -3.77 2.47
C MET A 142 7.62 -2.54 2.57
N ALA A 143 6.42 -2.73 3.15
CA ALA A 143 5.48 -1.67 3.50
C ALA A 143 5.56 -1.28 4.99
N LYS A 144 5.32 -0.01 5.30
CA LYS A 144 5.27 0.52 6.67
C LYS A 144 3.92 0.30 7.35
N GLU A 145 2.92 -0.05 6.60
CA GLU A 145 1.54 -0.31 7.02
C GLU A 145 1.47 -1.62 7.80
N LEU A 146 1.63 -1.56 9.12
CA LEU A 146 1.56 -2.71 10.01
C LEU A 146 0.97 -2.36 11.37
N VAL A 147 0.50 -3.36 12.09
CA VAL A 147 0.02 -3.19 13.48
C VAL A 147 1.03 -3.79 14.45
N MET A 148 1.57 -2.93 15.33
CA MET A 148 2.46 -3.38 16.41
C MET A 148 1.97 -2.96 17.79
N VAL A 149 2.21 -3.83 18.78
CA VAL A 149 1.83 -3.63 20.18
C VAL A 149 2.98 -4.00 21.11
N ASN A 150 3.07 -3.32 22.24
CA ASN A 150 4.11 -3.60 23.23
C ASN A 150 3.72 -4.75 24.16
N GLU A 151 4.66 -5.66 24.45
CA GLU A 151 4.42 -6.82 25.31
C GLU A 151 4.01 -6.46 26.74
N ASN A 152 4.41 -5.26 27.21
CA ASN A 152 4.10 -4.76 28.55
C ASN A 152 2.69 -4.15 28.69
N TRP A 153 1.96 -3.96 27.59
CA TRP A 153 0.62 -3.40 27.62
C TRP A 153 -0.41 -4.39 28.15
N THR A 154 -1.51 -3.82 28.64
CA THR A 154 -2.72 -4.61 28.94
C THR A 154 -3.54 -4.81 27.66
N VAL A 155 -4.43 -5.81 27.68
CA VAL A 155 -5.40 -6.04 26.59
C VAL A 155 -6.22 -4.78 26.31
N LEU A 156 -6.62 -4.03 27.33
CA LEU A 156 -7.38 -2.78 27.14
C LEU A 156 -6.58 -1.73 26.35
N THR A 157 -5.31 -1.53 26.71
CA THR A 157 -4.42 -0.61 25.99
C THR A 157 -4.18 -1.10 24.56
N CYS A 158 -3.90 -2.40 24.42
CA CYS A 158 -3.70 -3.04 23.13
C CYS A 158 -4.88 -2.83 22.18
N LEU A 159 -6.13 -3.07 22.62
CA LEU A 159 -7.32 -2.86 21.80
C LEU A 159 -7.48 -1.42 21.31
N ARG A 160 -7.16 -0.44 22.14
CA ARG A 160 -7.21 0.98 21.76
C ARG A 160 -6.17 1.30 20.69
N GLU A 161 -4.95 0.82 20.87
CA GLU A 161 -3.86 1.09 19.94
C GLU A 161 -4.05 0.36 18.61
N VAL A 162 -4.49 -0.90 18.63
CA VAL A 162 -4.84 -1.65 17.42
C VAL A 162 -5.95 -0.92 16.66
N SER A 163 -7.01 -0.47 17.35
CA SER A 163 -8.09 0.29 16.69
C SER A 163 -7.60 1.58 16.07
N ARG A 164 -6.67 2.29 16.73
CA ARG A 164 -6.09 3.54 16.21
C ARG A 164 -5.20 3.31 14.98
N GLN A 165 -4.32 2.28 15.04
CA GLN A 165 -3.41 1.96 13.94
C GLN A 165 -4.17 1.42 12.73
N ALA A 166 -5.26 0.69 12.96
CA ALA A 166 -6.09 0.10 11.91
C ALA A 166 -7.01 1.09 11.18
N GLU A 167 -7.12 2.33 11.65
CA GLU A 167 -8.00 3.34 11.00
C GLU A 167 -7.62 3.63 9.55
N ASN A 168 -6.33 3.51 9.23
CA ASN A 168 -5.78 3.84 7.91
C ASN A 168 -5.24 2.59 7.18
N LEU A 169 -5.56 1.38 7.65
CA LEU A 169 -5.13 0.14 7.04
C LEU A 169 -6.33 -0.56 6.41
N ASP A 170 -6.19 -1.02 5.18
CA ASP A 170 -7.21 -1.79 4.49
C ASP A 170 -7.35 -3.19 5.08
N GLU A 171 -6.23 -3.85 5.40
CA GLU A 171 -6.19 -5.17 6.01
C GLU A 171 -5.19 -5.26 7.17
N ILE A 172 -5.47 -6.12 8.12
CA ILE A 172 -4.56 -6.48 9.22
C ILE A 172 -4.18 -7.95 9.06
N TYR A 173 -3.02 -8.22 8.48
CA TYR A 173 -2.51 -9.58 8.32
C TYR A 173 -2.02 -10.15 9.65
N ASN A 174 -1.23 -9.37 10.38
CA ASN A 174 -0.68 -9.74 11.68
C ASN A 174 -0.73 -8.57 12.68
N ILE A 175 -0.77 -8.90 13.96
CA ILE A 175 -0.49 -7.97 15.06
C ILE A 175 0.84 -8.39 15.64
N TYR A 176 1.88 -7.59 15.42
CA TYR A 176 3.22 -7.87 15.91
C TYR A 176 3.40 -7.42 17.35
N VAL A 177 4.15 -8.20 18.12
CA VAL A 177 4.48 -7.86 19.50
C VAL A 177 5.96 -7.50 19.58
N VAL A 178 6.22 -6.34 20.17
CA VAL A 178 7.56 -5.80 20.37
C VAL A 178 7.85 -5.52 21.86
N ASP A 179 9.13 -5.44 22.23
CA ASP A 179 9.54 -4.94 23.54
C ASP A 179 9.69 -3.41 23.56
N ASP A 180 10.20 -2.86 24.66
CA ASP A 180 10.38 -1.40 24.82
C ASP A 180 11.48 -0.82 23.91
N ASP A 181 12.32 -1.66 23.31
CA ASP A 181 13.32 -1.30 22.30
C ASP A 181 12.84 -1.54 20.87
N ASN A 182 11.55 -1.79 20.67
CA ASN A 182 10.92 -2.18 19.39
C ASN A 182 11.44 -3.49 18.78
N LYS A 183 12.09 -4.36 19.55
CA LYS A 183 12.53 -5.67 19.05
C LYS A 183 11.34 -6.61 18.92
N LEU A 184 11.28 -7.28 17.80
CA LEU A 184 10.23 -8.26 17.50
C LEU A 184 10.27 -9.42 18.50
N LYS A 185 9.13 -9.69 19.15
CA LYS A 185 8.97 -10.77 20.13
C LYS A 185 8.08 -11.91 19.64
N GLY A 186 7.14 -11.60 18.74
CA GLY A 186 6.20 -12.57 18.22
C GLY A 186 4.98 -11.94 17.60
N ARG A 187 3.93 -12.75 17.43
CA ARG A 187 2.64 -12.30 16.86
C ARG A 187 1.49 -12.55 17.83
N LEU A 188 0.48 -11.69 17.78
CA LEU A 188 -0.70 -11.75 18.63
C LEU A 188 -1.95 -12.01 17.76
N SER A 189 -2.75 -13.00 18.16
CA SER A 189 -4.00 -13.29 17.48
C SER A 189 -5.10 -12.33 17.96
N LEU A 190 -5.84 -11.72 17.03
CA LEU A 190 -7.02 -10.89 17.34
C LEU A 190 -8.04 -11.67 18.21
N LYS A 191 -8.23 -12.97 17.94
CA LYS A 191 -9.08 -13.84 18.78
C LYS A 191 -8.63 -13.85 20.24
N LYS A 192 -7.31 -13.95 20.50
CA LYS A 192 -6.80 -13.92 21.88
C LYS A 192 -7.04 -12.59 22.57
N ILE A 193 -6.88 -11.47 21.85
CA ILE A 193 -7.15 -10.14 22.40
C ILE A 193 -8.63 -10.02 22.80
N ILE A 194 -9.55 -10.41 21.91
CA ILE A 194 -11.00 -10.27 22.12
C ILE A 194 -11.50 -11.16 23.26
N THR A 195 -10.89 -12.35 23.45
CA THR A 195 -11.34 -13.33 24.44
C THR A 195 -10.64 -13.23 25.79
N ALA A 196 -9.54 -12.50 25.89
CA ALA A 196 -8.79 -12.34 27.13
C ALA A 196 -9.40 -11.26 28.05
N PRO A 197 -9.19 -11.37 29.39
CA PRO A 197 -9.54 -10.29 30.29
C PRO A 197 -8.81 -8.99 29.94
N THR A 198 -9.50 -7.85 30.01
CA THR A 198 -8.94 -6.53 29.66
C THR A 198 -7.71 -6.14 30.48
N SER A 199 -7.56 -6.71 31.68
CA SER A 199 -6.40 -6.51 32.57
C SER A 199 -5.22 -7.45 32.31
N ALA A 200 -5.40 -8.47 31.44
CA ALA A 200 -4.30 -9.39 31.10
C ALA A 200 -3.18 -8.64 30.36
N LYS A 201 -1.94 -9.07 30.58
CA LYS A 201 -0.78 -8.52 29.86
C LYS A 201 -0.55 -9.25 28.55
N ILE A 202 -0.15 -8.51 27.53
CA ILE A 202 0.16 -9.03 26.20
C ILE A 202 1.29 -10.06 26.26
N SER A 203 2.28 -9.88 27.14
CA SER A 203 3.38 -10.82 27.37
C SER A 203 2.95 -12.26 27.68
N ASN A 204 1.71 -12.47 28.13
CA ASN A 204 1.16 -13.80 28.42
C ASN A 204 0.30 -14.38 27.29
N LEU A 205 0.11 -13.64 26.18
CA LEU A 205 -0.88 -13.97 25.15
C LEU A 205 -0.29 -14.22 23.77
N TYR A 206 0.86 -13.62 23.43
CA TYR A 206 1.41 -13.74 22.10
C TYR A 206 2.08 -15.11 21.82
N TYR A 207 2.29 -15.40 20.57
CA TYR A 207 3.06 -16.55 20.10
C TYR A 207 4.49 -16.08 19.76
N PRO A 208 5.54 -16.62 20.45
CA PRO A 208 6.91 -16.16 20.26
C PRO A 208 7.56 -16.66 18.96
N ASP A 209 7.03 -17.76 18.41
CA ASP A 209 7.58 -18.38 17.20
C ASP A 209 7.09 -17.61 15.97
N ILE A 210 7.90 -16.70 15.48
CA ILE A 210 7.62 -15.91 14.28
C ILE A 210 8.83 -15.95 13.34
N ILE A 211 8.56 -16.18 12.06
CA ILE A 211 9.56 -16.10 11.00
C ILE A 211 9.65 -14.63 10.60
N SER A 212 10.85 -14.12 10.47
CA SER A 212 11.14 -12.75 10.04
C SER A 212 12.33 -12.75 9.08
N VAL A 213 12.44 -11.72 8.26
CA VAL A 213 13.58 -11.49 7.36
C VAL A 213 14.25 -10.17 7.73
N LYS A 214 15.48 -9.95 7.23
CA LYS A 214 16.18 -8.69 7.37
C LYS A 214 16.02 -7.85 6.11
N THR A 215 16.22 -6.55 6.24
CA THR A 215 16.12 -5.60 5.12
C THR A 215 17.04 -5.92 3.94
N ASP A 216 18.17 -6.60 4.17
CA ASP A 216 19.15 -6.99 3.16
C ASP A 216 18.94 -8.41 2.58
N GLU A 217 17.86 -9.11 2.97
CA GLU A 217 17.52 -10.42 2.41
C GLU A 217 17.08 -10.26 0.95
N PRO A 218 17.60 -11.07 0.00
CA PRO A 218 17.16 -11.01 -1.40
C PRO A 218 15.65 -11.30 -1.55
N ALA A 219 14.96 -10.56 -2.41
CA ALA A 219 13.53 -10.72 -2.70
C ALA A 219 13.12 -12.14 -3.04
N GLU A 220 13.90 -12.83 -3.90
CA GLU A 220 13.68 -14.25 -4.24
C GLU A 220 13.73 -15.16 -3.00
N SER A 221 14.63 -14.89 -2.06
CA SER A 221 14.76 -15.65 -0.80
C SER A 221 13.52 -15.43 0.08
N VAL A 222 13.02 -14.20 0.16
CA VAL A 222 11.78 -13.86 0.88
C VAL A 222 10.59 -14.61 0.29
N ALA A 223 10.42 -14.59 -1.03
CA ALA A 223 9.36 -15.31 -1.74
C ALA A 223 9.39 -16.82 -1.44
N LEU A 224 10.58 -17.43 -1.47
CA LEU A 224 10.76 -18.86 -1.14
C LEU A 224 10.42 -19.17 0.32
N ILE A 225 10.75 -18.28 1.26
CA ILE A 225 10.40 -18.43 2.68
C ILE A 225 8.89 -18.35 2.84
N MET A 226 8.23 -17.34 2.27
CA MET A 226 6.78 -17.17 2.36
C MET A 226 6.04 -18.35 1.74
N GLN A 227 6.44 -18.80 0.57
CA GLN A 227 5.88 -19.99 -0.07
C GLN A 227 6.08 -21.26 0.79
N LYS A 228 7.28 -21.46 1.34
CA LYS A 228 7.60 -22.66 2.12
C LYS A 228 6.78 -22.79 3.40
N TYR A 229 6.46 -21.67 4.03
CA TYR A 229 5.77 -21.63 5.31
C TYR A 229 4.31 -21.17 5.20
N ASP A 230 3.81 -21.03 3.98
CA ASP A 230 2.42 -20.58 3.69
C ASP A 230 2.08 -19.28 4.41
N LEU A 231 2.95 -18.28 4.26
CA LEU A 231 2.81 -16.98 4.90
C LEU A 231 2.13 -15.99 3.94
N VAL A 232 1.16 -15.25 4.43
CA VAL A 232 0.50 -14.13 3.71
C VAL A 232 1.20 -12.80 3.96
N ALA A 233 1.92 -12.69 5.08
CA ALA A 233 2.76 -11.55 5.42
C ALA A 233 3.96 -12.01 6.27
N ILE A 234 5.10 -11.33 6.12
CA ILE A 234 6.33 -11.61 6.86
C ILE A 234 6.92 -10.31 7.42
N PRO A 235 7.24 -10.23 8.71
CA PRO A 235 7.85 -9.03 9.29
C PRO A 235 9.30 -8.88 8.88
N VAL A 236 9.68 -7.66 8.56
CA VAL A 236 11.04 -7.24 8.26
C VAL A 236 11.66 -6.60 9.50
N ILE A 237 12.87 -7.04 9.86
CA ILE A 237 13.61 -6.54 11.01
C ILE A 237 14.94 -5.92 10.59
N ASP A 238 15.40 -4.95 11.35
CA ASP A 238 16.73 -4.39 11.17
C ASP A 238 17.85 -5.33 11.70
N GLN A 239 19.09 -4.91 11.57
CA GLN A 239 20.27 -5.69 11.98
C GLN A 239 20.34 -5.97 13.49
N VAL A 240 19.59 -5.22 14.32
CA VAL A 240 19.53 -5.43 15.78
C VAL A 240 18.23 -6.11 16.24
N GLY A 241 17.37 -6.50 15.29
CA GLY A 241 16.14 -7.25 15.54
C GLY A 241 14.91 -6.38 15.84
N ARG A 242 14.95 -5.07 15.57
CA ARG A 242 13.78 -4.22 15.71
C ARG A 242 12.84 -4.43 14.52
N LEU A 243 11.56 -4.48 14.81
CA LEU A 243 10.52 -4.51 13.78
C LEU A 243 10.54 -3.17 13.03
N PHE A 244 10.58 -3.27 11.72
CA PHE A 244 10.70 -2.12 10.85
C PHE A 244 9.49 -1.99 9.92
N CYS A 245 9.15 -3.07 9.20
CA CYS A 245 8.11 -3.13 8.19
C CYS A 245 7.53 -4.54 8.10
N GLU A 246 6.60 -4.76 7.16
CA GLU A 246 6.21 -6.11 6.70
C GLU A 246 6.23 -6.19 5.17
N ILE A 247 6.25 -7.41 4.66
CA ILE A 247 6.07 -7.71 3.25
C ILE A 247 4.86 -8.62 3.14
N THR A 248 3.95 -8.29 2.26
CA THR A 248 2.74 -9.05 1.98
C THR A 248 2.90 -9.93 0.73
N ILE A 249 2.04 -10.91 0.53
CA ILE A 249 2.17 -11.87 -0.57
C ILE A 249 1.85 -11.26 -1.94
N ASP A 250 0.98 -10.25 -1.99
CA ASP A 250 0.59 -9.51 -3.17
C ASP A 250 1.78 -8.80 -3.81
N VAL A 251 2.59 -8.07 -3.04
CA VAL A 251 3.82 -7.42 -3.53
C VAL A 251 4.78 -8.39 -4.23
N LEU A 252 4.86 -9.64 -3.74
CA LEU A 252 5.71 -10.68 -4.34
C LEU A 252 5.13 -11.32 -5.61
N VAL A 253 3.85 -11.13 -5.90
CA VAL A 253 3.20 -11.67 -7.11
C VAL A 253 3.32 -10.67 -8.26
N ASP A 254 3.42 -9.39 -7.95
CA ASP A 254 3.46 -8.28 -8.90
C ASP A 254 4.91 -7.87 -9.27
N SER A 255 5.92 -8.34 -8.53
CA SER A 255 7.36 -8.18 -8.78
C SER A 255 7.91 -9.42 -9.54
#